data_0010ac725b764954cf8d3bf1ddcb060a
#
_entry.id   0010ac725b764954cf8d3bf1ddcb060a
#
_cell.length_a   1.000
_cell.length_b   1.000
_cell.length_c   1.000
_cell.angle_alpha   90.00
_cell.angle_beta   90.00
_cell.angle_gamma   90.00
#
_symmetry.space_group_name_H-M   'P 1'
#
loop_
_entity.id
_entity.type
_entity.pdbx_description
1 polymer ?
#
loop_
_entity_poly.entity_id
_entity_poly.type
_entity_poly.pdbx_seq_one_letter_code
_entity_poly.pdbx_strand_id
1 'polypeptide(L)'
;MTDAALETRGLSKSFGALSVASAIDFRLEKGARHALIGPNGAGKTSFVNLLTGALRPSGGTIHLDSADITHLAQSLRVKRGLARTFQINTLFRRLCVLENVTLAIAEREGVAGALLRPAGRHRAIIEEAFSLLETLGLADAALQPVNALAYGRQRLVEIAVALGLAPKVLLLDEPAAGIPSGESGVIVTMLERLPADISVLIIEHDMDLVFRLATTITVLVQGRILIEGPPDAIAGDPRVREVYLGDRKR
;
A
#
# COMPACT_ATOMS: atom_id res chain seq x y z
N MET A 1 -19.08 9.07 14.81
CA MET A 1 -17.68 9.29 14.35
C MET A 1 -17.23 7.95 13.79
N THR A 2 -16.97 7.88 12.48
CA THR A 2 -16.42 6.67 11.84
C THR A 2 -15.04 6.38 12.46
N ASP A 3 -14.74 5.10 12.62
CA ASP A 3 -13.53 4.67 13.33
C ASP A 3 -12.36 4.62 12.32
N ALA A 4 -11.30 5.40 12.56
CA ALA A 4 -10.15 5.47 11.65
C ALA A 4 -9.33 4.17 11.73
N ALA A 5 -8.98 3.60 10.56
CA ALA A 5 -8.03 2.51 10.48
C ALA A 5 -6.58 3.00 10.66
N LEU A 6 -6.27 4.19 10.10
CA LEU A 6 -4.96 4.84 10.23
C LEU A 6 -5.16 6.34 10.37
N GLU A 7 -4.48 6.96 11.34
CA GLU A 7 -4.56 8.40 11.58
C GLU A 7 -3.18 8.97 11.87
N THR A 8 -2.92 10.20 11.40
CA THR A 8 -1.75 10.99 11.82
C THR A 8 -2.20 12.32 12.39
N ARG A 9 -1.50 12.80 13.42
CA ARG A 9 -1.77 14.08 14.08
C ARG A 9 -0.50 14.91 14.13
N GLY A 10 -0.48 16.04 13.44
CA GLY A 10 0.63 16.96 13.36
C GLY A 10 1.93 16.32 12.85
N LEU A 11 1.83 15.26 12.01
CA LEU A 11 2.99 14.46 11.62
C LEU A 11 3.98 15.30 10.83
N SER A 12 5.22 15.36 11.32
CA SER A 12 6.25 16.23 10.77
C SER A 12 7.58 15.51 10.63
N LYS A 13 8.33 15.87 9.57
CA LYS A 13 9.69 15.40 9.35
C LYS A 13 10.54 16.47 8.67
N SER A 14 11.70 16.75 9.26
CA SER A 14 12.70 17.65 8.69
C SER A 14 14.07 16.98 8.66
N PHE A 15 14.89 17.35 7.68
CA PHE A 15 16.29 17.03 7.54
C PHE A 15 17.06 18.35 7.52
N GLY A 16 17.58 18.79 8.68
CA GLY A 16 18.11 20.13 8.82
C GLY A 16 17.06 21.19 8.50
N ALA A 17 17.33 22.06 7.56
CA ALA A 17 16.40 23.10 7.11
C ALA A 17 15.32 22.61 6.13
N LEU A 18 15.47 21.41 5.55
CA LEU A 18 14.50 20.86 4.60
C LEU A 18 13.37 20.14 5.34
N SER A 19 12.15 20.69 5.26
CA SER A 19 10.93 20.02 5.73
C SER A 19 10.30 19.20 4.62
N VAL A 20 10.13 17.89 4.84
CA VAL A 20 9.52 16.95 3.87
C VAL A 20 8.12 16.50 4.27
N ALA A 21 7.73 16.75 5.52
CA ALA A 21 6.37 16.60 6.05
C ALA A 21 6.17 17.68 7.12
N SER A 22 5.08 18.43 7.07
CA SER A 22 4.83 19.57 7.94
C SER A 22 3.40 19.54 8.46
N ALA A 23 3.26 19.11 9.72
CA ALA A 23 2.00 19.03 10.46
C ALA A 23 0.88 18.33 9.66
N ILE A 24 1.17 17.12 9.16
CA ILE A 24 0.20 16.34 8.37
C ILE A 24 -0.81 15.70 9.34
N ASP A 25 -2.06 16.15 9.25
CA ASP A 25 -3.23 15.53 9.85
C ASP A 25 -3.95 14.74 8.74
N PHE A 26 -3.85 13.42 8.79
CA PHE A 26 -4.40 12.52 7.77
C PHE A 26 -5.24 11.45 8.43
N ARG A 27 -6.32 11.05 7.77
CA ARG A 27 -7.23 10.04 8.27
C ARG A 27 -7.66 9.08 7.17
N LEU A 28 -7.43 7.78 7.40
CA LEU A 28 -7.93 6.69 6.57
C LEU A 28 -9.05 5.98 7.34
N GLU A 29 -10.26 6.07 6.84
CA GLU A 29 -11.41 5.39 7.43
C GLU A 29 -11.34 3.87 7.22
N LYS A 30 -11.95 3.11 8.12
CA LYS A 30 -12.04 1.64 7.98
C LYS A 30 -12.74 1.26 6.68
N GLY A 31 -12.15 0.33 5.94
CA GLY A 31 -12.66 -0.16 4.65
C GLY A 31 -12.57 0.84 3.49
N ALA A 32 -12.05 2.06 3.72
CA ALA A 32 -11.95 3.07 2.67
C ALA A 32 -10.91 2.70 1.59
N ARG A 33 -11.18 3.18 0.38
CA ARG A 33 -10.23 3.24 -0.74
C ARG A 33 -9.79 4.70 -0.89
N HIS A 34 -8.65 5.05 -0.32
CA HIS A 34 -8.17 6.42 -0.23
C HIS A 34 -6.93 6.58 -1.13
N ALA A 35 -6.91 7.60 -1.98
CA ALA A 35 -5.74 7.90 -2.80
C ALA A 35 -4.94 9.08 -2.22
N LEU A 36 -3.62 8.96 -2.24
CA LEU A 36 -2.67 10.03 -1.97
C LEU A 36 -1.99 10.43 -3.27
N ILE A 37 -2.27 11.63 -3.73
CA ILE A 37 -1.70 12.18 -4.96
C ILE A 37 -0.88 13.43 -4.68
N GLY A 38 -0.13 13.90 -5.67
CA GLY A 38 0.66 15.13 -5.59
C GLY A 38 1.81 15.10 -6.59
N PRO A 39 2.40 16.24 -6.93
CA PRO A 39 3.51 16.32 -7.88
C PRO A 39 4.77 15.59 -7.38
N ASN A 40 5.76 15.47 -8.26
CA ASN A 40 7.06 14.95 -7.88
C ASN A 40 7.70 15.85 -6.82
N GLY A 41 8.28 15.23 -5.78
CA GLY A 41 8.83 16.00 -4.66
C GLY A 41 7.80 16.52 -3.64
N ALA A 42 6.51 16.20 -3.79
CA ALA A 42 5.46 16.63 -2.85
C ALA A 42 5.62 16.06 -1.42
N GLY A 43 6.45 15.01 -1.24
CA GLY A 43 6.65 14.35 0.05
C GLY A 43 5.90 13.02 0.22
N LYS A 44 5.23 12.50 -0.82
CA LYS A 44 4.45 11.26 -0.77
C LYS A 44 5.27 10.07 -0.24
N THR A 45 6.42 9.81 -0.83
CA THR A 45 7.33 8.72 -0.39
C THR A 45 7.80 8.91 1.05
N SER A 46 8.11 10.15 1.46
CA SER A 46 8.47 10.46 2.84
C SER A 46 7.32 10.19 3.81
N PHE A 47 6.11 10.57 3.44
CA PHE A 47 4.91 10.31 4.22
C PHE A 47 4.66 8.81 4.38
N VAL A 48 4.71 8.03 3.30
CA VAL A 48 4.59 6.57 3.35
C VAL A 48 5.68 5.94 4.22
N ASN A 49 6.92 6.41 4.11
CA ASN A 49 8.02 5.93 4.94
C ASN A 49 7.85 6.26 6.43
N LEU A 50 7.21 7.39 6.76
CA LEU A 50 6.81 7.72 8.14
C LEU A 50 5.73 6.76 8.62
N LEU A 51 4.69 6.50 7.82
CA LEU A 51 3.60 5.57 8.16
C LEU A 51 4.12 4.15 8.41
N THR A 52 5.04 3.68 7.57
CA THR A 52 5.60 2.33 7.68
C THR A 52 6.68 2.17 8.74
N GLY A 53 7.22 3.29 9.27
CA GLY A 53 8.33 3.27 10.23
C GLY A 53 9.71 3.10 9.61
N ALA A 54 9.83 3.15 8.29
CA ALA A 54 11.11 3.23 7.58
C ALA A 54 11.80 4.58 7.84
N LEU A 55 11.02 5.62 8.15
CA LEU A 55 11.49 6.94 8.55
C LEU A 55 10.89 7.31 9.91
N ARG A 56 11.70 7.83 10.83
CA ARG A 56 11.22 8.32 12.13
C ARG A 56 10.72 9.76 12.00
N PRO A 57 9.53 10.09 12.54
CA PRO A 57 9.04 11.47 12.55
C PRO A 57 9.92 12.37 13.43
N SER A 58 9.91 13.67 13.12
CA SER A 58 10.48 14.71 13.96
C SER A 58 9.48 15.24 14.98
N GLY A 59 8.17 15.05 14.73
CA GLY A 59 7.07 15.43 15.61
C GLY A 59 5.75 14.85 15.12
N GLY A 60 4.71 14.95 15.95
CA GLY A 60 3.40 14.38 15.70
C GLY A 60 3.31 12.89 16.03
N THR A 61 2.15 12.30 15.79
CA THR A 61 1.85 10.91 16.14
C THR A 61 1.19 10.15 15.00
N ILE A 62 1.29 8.82 15.03
CA ILE A 62 0.70 7.88 14.07
C ILE A 62 -0.07 6.83 14.86
N HIS A 63 -1.35 6.65 14.53
CA HIS A 63 -2.22 5.69 15.18
C HIS A 63 -2.78 4.68 14.17
N LEU A 64 -2.76 3.41 14.52
CA LEU A 64 -3.37 2.30 13.79
C LEU A 64 -4.44 1.69 14.67
N ASP A 65 -5.70 1.68 14.24
CA ASP A 65 -6.83 1.24 15.06
C ASP A 65 -6.82 1.89 16.46
N SER A 66 -6.62 3.21 16.52
CA SER A 66 -6.49 4.02 17.76
C SER A 66 -5.23 3.72 18.60
N ALA A 67 -4.44 2.70 18.29
CA ALA A 67 -3.20 2.40 19.01
C ALA A 67 -2.04 3.25 18.46
N ASP A 68 -1.30 3.92 19.33
CA ASP A 68 -0.09 4.66 18.94
C ASP A 68 1.00 3.69 18.45
N ILE A 69 1.43 3.91 17.20
CA ILE A 69 2.50 3.14 16.55
C ILE A 69 3.71 4.02 16.18
N THR A 70 3.73 5.27 16.63
CA THR A 70 4.69 6.32 16.22
C THR A 70 6.14 5.86 16.31
N HIS A 71 6.50 5.17 17.38
CA HIS A 71 7.87 4.74 17.64
C HIS A 71 8.11 3.24 17.41
N LEU A 72 7.11 2.52 16.92
CA LEU A 72 7.26 1.09 16.62
C LEU A 72 8.15 0.87 15.40
N ALA A 73 9.00 -0.14 15.48
CA ALA A 73 9.77 -0.63 14.34
C ALA A 73 8.85 -1.15 13.23
N GLN A 74 9.31 -1.11 11.99
CA GLN A 74 8.56 -1.51 10.79
C GLN A 74 7.94 -2.91 10.93
N SER A 75 8.72 -3.89 11.38
CA SER A 75 8.25 -5.28 11.58
C SER A 75 7.09 -5.38 12.58
N LEU A 76 7.09 -4.54 13.62
CA LEU A 76 6.01 -4.52 14.60
C LEU A 76 4.74 -3.85 14.06
N ARG A 77 4.88 -2.86 13.16
CA ARG A 77 3.73 -2.25 12.46
C ARG A 77 3.06 -3.26 11.54
N VAL A 78 3.86 -4.07 10.82
CA VAL A 78 3.34 -5.17 10.00
C VAL A 78 2.56 -6.16 10.86
N LYS A 79 3.12 -6.60 11.98
CA LYS A 79 2.44 -7.52 12.92
C LYS A 79 1.16 -6.93 13.54
N ARG A 80 0.98 -5.60 13.50
CA ARG A 80 -0.26 -4.93 13.91
C ARG A 80 -1.27 -4.73 12.80
N GLY A 81 -0.90 -5.12 11.56
CA GLY A 81 -1.79 -5.09 10.40
C GLY A 81 -1.58 -3.91 9.46
N LEU A 82 -0.42 -3.24 9.48
CA LEU A 82 -0.05 -2.24 8.49
C LEU A 82 0.92 -2.87 7.48
N ALA A 83 0.42 -3.31 6.33
CA ALA A 83 1.25 -3.83 5.25
C ALA A 83 1.46 -2.80 4.14
N ARG A 84 2.61 -2.88 3.47
CA ARG A 84 2.92 -2.11 2.26
C ARG A 84 3.39 -3.08 1.17
N THR A 85 2.93 -2.86 -0.06
CA THR A 85 3.55 -3.53 -1.22
C THR A 85 4.94 -2.95 -1.42
N PHE A 86 5.91 -3.84 -1.64
CA PHE A 86 7.28 -3.46 -1.96
C PHE A 86 7.46 -3.50 -3.48
N GLN A 87 8.55 -2.91 -3.98
CA GLN A 87 8.92 -3.05 -5.38
C GLN A 87 9.27 -4.52 -5.69
N ILE A 88 9.05 -4.96 -6.92
CA ILE A 88 9.22 -6.35 -7.44
C ILE A 88 10.53 -7.04 -7.01
N ASN A 89 11.54 -6.28 -6.61
CA ASN A 89 12.83 -6.80 -6.17
C ASN A 89 12.80 -7.56 -4.82
N THR A 90 11.68 -7.55 -4.11
CA THR A 90 11.54 -8.22 -2.79
C THR A 90 10.96 -9.63 -2.89
N LEU A 91 10.43 -10.03 -4.06
CA LEU A 91 9.94 -11.39 -4.27
C LEU A 91 11.10 -12.39 -4.40
N PHE A 92 10.89 -13.58 -3.86
CA PHE A 92 11.78 -14.72 -4.10
C PHE A 92 11.58 -15.25 -5.51
N ARG A 93 12.25 -14.64 -6.48
CA ARG A 93 12.01 -14.79 -7.93
C ARG A 93 12.16 -16.23 -8.45
N ARG A 94 12.92 -17.08 -7.75
CA ARG A 94 13.15 -18.50 -8.11
C ARG A 94 12.13 -19.44 -7.46
N LEU A 95 11.44 -18.99 -6.43
CA LEU A 95 10.32 -19.71 -5.83
C LEU A 95 9.08 -19.56 -6.69
N CYS A 96 8.17 -20.51 -6.60
CA CYS A 96 6.88 -20.37 -7.27
C CYS A 96 5.99 -19.34 -6.56
N VAL A 97 4.94 -18.91 -7.26
CA VAL A 97 3.99 -17.92 -6.73
C VAL A 97 3.39 -18.36 -5.40
N LEU A 98 2.94 -19.62 -5.33
CA LEU A 98 2.36 -20.20 -4.11
C LEU A 98 3.35 -20.20 -2.94
N GLU A 99 4.62 -20.54 -3.17
CA GLU A 99 5.66 -20.51 -2.15
C GLU A 99 5.88 -19.11 -1.58
N ASN A 100 5.91 -18.06 -2.43
CA ASN A 100 6.06 -16.68 -1.99
C ASN A 100 4.94 -16.28 -1.03
N VAL A 101 3.69 -16.59 -1.35
CA VAL A 101 2.53 -16.26 -0.50
C VAL A 101 2.53 -17.12 0.77
N THR A 102 2.83 -18.41 0.65
CA THR A 102 2.94 -19.34 1.78
C THR A 102 3.95 -18.84 2.82
N LEU A 103 5.10 -18.30 2.40
CA LEU A 103 6.11 -17.74 3.30
C LEU A 103 5.57 -16.56 4.10
N ALA A 104 4.80 -15.65 3.49
CA ALA A 104 4.20 -14.52 4.19
C ALA A 104 3.19 -14.98 5.26
N ILE A 105 2.33 -15.93 4.91
CA ILE A 105 1.37 -16.51 5.87
C ILE A 105 2.11 -17.26 7.00
N ALA A 106 3.15 -18.02 6.67
CA ALA A 106 3.96 -18.74 7.67
C ALA A 106 4.66 -17.79 8.65
N GLU A 107 5.13 -16.61 8.16
CA GLU A 107 5.69 -15.57 9.04
C GLU A 107 4.62 -14.97 9.95
N ARG A 108 3.44 -14.69 9.43
CA ARG A 108 2.29 -14.21 10.23
C ARG A 108 1.91 -15.20 11.33
N GLU A 109 1.87 -16.50 11.00
CA GLU A 109 1.55 -17.59 11.94
C GLU A 109 2.71 -17.94 12.89
N GLY A 110 3.89 -17.29 12.73
CA GLY A 110 5.05 -17.52 13.58
C GLY A 110 5.74 -18.88 13.36
N VAL A 111 5.48 -19.54 12.24
CA VAL A 111 6.03 -20.87 11.92
C VAL A 111 7.13 -20.85 10.86
N ALA A 112 7.42 -19.70 10.26
CA ALA A 112 8.46 -19.56 9.23
C ALA A 112 9.87 -19.98 9.69
N GLY A 113 10.17 -19.89 11.00
CA GLY A 113 11.44 -20.30 11.59
C GLY A 113 11.49 -21.75 12.05
N ALA A 114 10.47 -22.55 11.82
CA ALA A 114 10.40 -23.95 12.26
C ALA A 114 11.24 -24.88 11.34
N LEU A 115 12.56 -24.76 11.41
CA LEU A 115 13.54 -25.49 10.58
C LEU A 115 13.42 -27.04 10.63
N LEU A 116 12.71 -27.55 11.62
CA LEU A 116 12.59 -29.00 11.85
C LEU A 116 11.30 -29.63 11.32
N ARG A 117 10.40 -28.85 10.71
CA ARG A 117 9.14 -29.35 10.14
C ARG A 117 9.04 -29.04 8.65
N PRO A 118 8.82 -30.06 7.78
CA PRO A 118 8.58 -29.83 6.36
C PRO A 118 7.41 -28.86 6.16
N ALA A 119 7.58 -27.87 5.28
CA ALA A 119 6.56 -26.86 4.97
C ALA A 119 5.21 -27.49 4.55
N GLY A 120 5.22 -28.64 3.90
CA GLY A 120 4.01 -29.38 3.48
C GLY A 120 3.13 -29.92 4.63
N ARG A 121 3.57 -29.83 5.89
CA ARG A 121 2.71 -30.17 7.05
C ARG A 121 1.73 -29.07 7.44
N HIS A 122 1.91 -27.84 6.90
CA HIS A 122 1.02 -26.72 7.17
C HIS A 122 -0.04 -26.58 6.06
N ARG A 123 -0.85 -27.63 5.88
CA ARG A 123 -1.88 -27.69 4.82
C ARG A 123 -2.80 -26.47 4.82
N ALA A 124 -3.23 -26.02 6.00
CA ALA A 124 -4.10 -24.83 6.11
C ALA A 124 -3.44 -23.55 5.54
N ILE A 125 -2.12 -23.37 5.76
CA ILE A 125 -1.36 -22.22 5.22
C ILE A 125 -1.32 -22.29 3.69
N ILE A 126 -1.10 -23.48 3.13
CA ILE A 126 -1.04 -23.68 1.67
C ILE A 126 -2.44 -23.45 1.05
N GLU A 127 -3.48 -23.96 1.70
CA GLU A 127 -4.87 -23.75 1.25
C GLU A 127 -5.26 -22.28 1.30
N GLU A 128 -4.89 -21.55 2.36
CA GLU A 128 -5.11 -20.10 2.46
C GLU A 128 -4.33 -19.35 1.36
N ALA A 129 -3.06 -19.67 1.15
CA ALA A 129 -2.24 -19.08 0.10
C ALA A 129 -2.87 -19.28 -1.29
N PHE A 130 -3.35 -20.49 -1.56
CA PHE A 130 -3.99 -20.82 -2.84
C PHE A 130 -5.30 -20.06 -3.02
N SER A 131 -6.13 -19.96 -1.99
CA SER A 131 -7.38 -19.17 -2.03
C SER A 131 -7.14 -17.68 -2.30
N LEU A 132 -6.08 -17.09 -1.72
CA LEU A 132 -5.66 -15.72 -2.07
C LEU A 132 -5.28 -15.60 -3.55
N LEU A 133 -4.56 -16.60 -4.09
CA LEU A 133 -4.20 -16.61 -5.51
C LEU A 133 -5.43 -16.75 -6.42
N GLU A 134 -6.43 -17.54 -6.04
CA GLU A 134 -7.69 -17.64 -6.78
C GLU A 134 -8.41 -16.28 -6.81
N THR A 135 -8.52 -15.61 -5.66
CA THR A 135 -9.13 -14.27 -5.56
C THR A 135 -8.46 -13.26 -6.49
N LEU A 136 -7.14 -13.33 -6.62
CA LEU A 136 -6.34 -12.42 -7.43
C LEU A 136 -6.18 -12.87 -8.91
N GLY A 137 -6.77 -14.00 -9.30
CA GLY A 137 -6.66 -14.53 -10.66
C GLY A 137 -5.26 -15.06 -11.00
N LEU A 138 -4.55 -15.59 -10.01
CA LEU A 138 -3.21 -16.15 -10.15
C LEU A 138 -3.14 -17.68 -9.97
N ALA A 139 -4.28 -18.35 -9.81
CA ALA A 139 -4.34 -19.78 -9.53
C ALA A 139 -3.66 -20.63 -10.63
N ASP A 140 -3.80 -20.25 -11.90
CA ASP A 140 -3.17 -20.89 -13.06
C ASP A 140 -1.63 -20.80 -13.05
N ALA A 141 -1.08 -19.80 -12.34
CA ALA A 141 0.35 -19.58 -12.21
C ALA A 141 0.91 -20.02 -10.84
N ALA A 142 0.11 -20.61 -9.97
CA ALA A 142 0.49 -20.92 -8.58
C ALA A 142 1.83 -21.68 -8.48
N LEU A 143 2.08 -22.60 -9.37
CA LEU A 143 3.32 -23.41 -9.41
C LEU A 143 4.40 -22.88 -10.35
N GLN A 144 4.18 -21.75 -11.01
CA GLN A 144 5.18 -21.14 -11.86
C GLN A 144 6.16 -20.30 -11.03
N PRO A 145 7.47 -20.32 -11.34
CA PRO A 145 8.42 -19.43 -10.70
C PRO A 145 8.10 -17.97 -11.05
N VAL A 146 8.24 -17.07 -10.07
CA VAL A 146 7.85 -15.67 -10.21
C VAL A 146 8.55 -14.98 -11.39
N ASN A 147 9.81 -15.31 -11.65
CA ASN A 147 10.58 -14.72 -12.76
C ASN A 147 10.09 -15.13 -14.15
N ALA A 148 9.21 -16.13 -14.26
CA ALA A 148 8.61 -16.54 -15.54
C ALA A 148 7.32 -15.75 -15.87
N LEU A 149 6.81 -14.99 -14.91
CA LEU A 149 5.58 -14.21 -15.09
C LEU A 149 5.83 -12.88 -15.80
N ALA A 150 4.84 -12.43 -16.57
CA ALA A 150 4.77 -11.05 -17.06
C ALA A 150 4.76 -10.06 -15.87
N TYR A 151 5.27 -8.84 -16.10
CA TYR A 151 5.48 -7.83 -15.07
C TYR A 151 4.18 -7.53 -14.26
N GLY A 152 3.06 -7.33 -14.93
CA GLY A 152 1.78 -7.08 -14.28
C GLY A 152 1.35 -8.21 -13.34
N ARG A 153 1.61 -9.48 -13.70
CA ARG A 153 1.32 -10.62 -12.83
C ARG A 153 2.28 -10.69 -11.64
N GLN A 154 3.56 -10.30 -11.80
CA GLN A 154 4.49 -10.18 -10.66
C GLN A 154 3.99 -9.13 -9.66
N ARG A 155 3.39 -8.02 -10.13
CA ARG A 155 2.74 -7.02 -9.25
C ARG A 155 1.58 -7.62 -8.44
N LEU A 156 0.75 -8.45 -9.07
CA LEU A 156 -0.31 -9.16 -8.32
C LEU A 156 0.27 -10.11 -7.26
N VAL A 157 1.41 -10.75 -7.53
CA VAL A 157 2.09 -11.61 -6.53
C VAL A 157 2.56 -10.78 -5.33
N GLU A 158 3.10 -9.57 -5.54
CA GLU A 158 3.46 -8.67 -4.42
C GLU A 158 2.26 -8.33 -3.54
N ILE A 159 1.12 -8.05 -4.18
CA ILE A 159 -0.11 -7.76 -3.45
C ILE A 159 -0.60 -9.02 -2.72
N ALA A 160 -0.51 -10.21 -3.35
CA ALA A 160 -0.84 -11.48 -2.69
C ALA A 160 0.03 -11.73 -1.45
N VAL A 161 1.33 -11.47 -1.53
CA VAL A 161 2.26 -11.56 -0.39
C VAL A 161 1.86 -10.59 0.73
N ALA A 162 1.53 -9.34 0.39
CA ALA A 162 1.07 -8.37 1.38
C ALA A 162 -0.27 -8.76 2.03
N LEU A 163 -1.20 -9.32 1.26
CA LEU A 163 -2.48 -9.84 1.76
C LEU A 163 -2.31 -11.08 2.63
N GLY A 164 -1.32 -11.94 2.33
CA GLY A 164 -0.94 -13.09 3.17
C GLY A 164 -0.58 -12.70 4.61
N LEU A 165 -0.20 -11.44 4.85
CA LEU A 165 0.02 -10.88 6.18
C LEU A 165 -1.29 -10.50 6.92
N ALA A 166 -2.46 -10.71 6.31
CA ALA A 166 -3.79 -10.34 6.81
C ALA A 166 -3.86 -8.87 7.30
N PRO A 167 -3.57 -7.88 6.44
CA PRO A 167 -3.48 -6.49 6.85
C PRO A 167 -4.86 -5.90 7.12
N LYS A 168 -4.93 -5.00 8.12
CA LYS A 168 -6.06 -4.09 8.32
C LYS A 168 -5.96 -2.85 7.42
N VAL A 169 -4.72 -2.42 7.17
CA VAL A 169 -4.37 -1.31 6.29
C VAL A 169 -3.32 -1.78 5.29
N LEU A 170 -3.63 -1.65 4.01
CA LEU A 170 -2.76 -1.96 2.89
C LEU A 170 -2.32 -0.67 2.19
N LEU A 171 -1.01 -0.42 2.16
CA LEU A 171 -0.41 0.69 1.43
C LEU A 171 0.07 0.17 0.07
N LEU A 172 -0.52 0.69 -1.00
CA LEU A 172 -0.16 0.38 -2.39
C LEU A 172 0.63 1.54 -2.97
N ASP A 173 1.92 1.34 -3.20
CA ASP A 173 2.81 2.36 -3.70
C ASP A 173 3.04 2.16 -5.20
N GLU A 174 2.42 3.02 -6.02
CA GLU A 174 2.42 2.97 -7.48
C GLU A 174 2.09 1.57 -8.03
N PRO A 175 0.93 0.98 -7.68
CA PRO A 175 0.61 -0.39 -8.05
C PRO A 175 0.54 -0.61 -9.56
N ALA A 176 0.28 0.42 -10.35
CA ALA A 176 0.23 0.35 -11.81
C ALA A 176 1.57 0.71 -12.50
N ALA A 177 2.61 1.08 -11.75
CA ALA A 177 3.88 1.48 -12.35
C ALA A 177 4.50 0.34 -13.17
N GLY A 178 4.86 0.65 -14.43
CA GLY A 178 5.45 -0.31 -15.35
C GLY A 178 4.47 -1.29 -16.01
N ILE A 179 3.18 -1.18 -15.71
CA ILE A 179 2.12 -1.91 -16.40
C ILE A 179 1.68 -1.08 -17.60
N PRO A 180 1.58 -1.65 -18.83
CA PRO A 180 1.04 -0.93 -19.97
C PRO A 180 -0.37 -0.41 -19.67
N SER A 181 -0.70 0.81 -20.12
CA SER A 181 -1.98 1.48 -19.83
C SER A 181 -3.21 0.66 -20.25
N GLY A 182 -3.08 -0.21 -21.27
CA GLY A 182 -4.12 -1.14 -21.68
C GLY A 182 -4.34 -2.32 -20.72
N GLU A 183 -3.40 -2.59 -19.79
CA GLU A 183 -3.44 -3.71 -18.84
C GLU A 183 -3.69 -3.25 -17.41
N SER A 184 -3.74 -1.95 -17.13
CA SER A 184 -3.98 -1.38 -15.78
C SER A 184 -5.33 -1.81 -15.18
N GLY A 185 -6.29 -2.22 -16.03
CA GLY A 185 -7.56 -2.81 -15.62
C GLY A 185 -7.43 -4.02 -14.68
N VAL A 186 -6.32 -4.75 -14.74
CA VAL A 186 -6.03 -5.88 -13.85
C VAL A 186 -5.92 -5.41 -12.38
N ILE A 187 -5.26 -4.27 -12.14
CA ILE A 187 -5.15 -3.69 -10.79
C ILE A 187 -6.50 -3.22 -10.27
N VAL A 188 -7.32 -2.60 -11.13
CA VAL A 188 -8.68 -2.19 -10.77
C VAL A 188 -9.51 -3.39 -10.35
N THR A 189 -9.57 -4.42 -11.20
CA THR A 189 -10.34 -5.64 -10.90
C THR A 189 -9.87 -6.32 -9.60
N MET A 190 -8.56 -6.32 -9.35
CA MET A 190 -7.99 -6.85 -8.11
C MET A 190 -8.45 -6.03 -6.91
N LEU A 191 -8.38 -4.70 -6.96
CA LEU A 191 -8.78 -3.83 -5.84
C LEU A 191 -10.28 -3.93 -5.53
N GLU A 192 -11.12 -4.13 -6.56
CA GLU A 192 -12.57 -4.38 -6.40
C GLU A 192 -12.87 -5.71 -5.69
N ARG A 193 -11.99 -6.71 -5.84
CA ARG A 193 -12.12 -8.03 -5.19
C ARG A 193 -11.58 -8.08 -3.76
N LEU A 194 -10.86 -7.05 -3.32
CA LEU A 194 -10.35 -7.02 -1.95
C LEU A 194 -11.49 -7.00 -0.93
N PRO A 195 -11.35 -7.72 0.19
CA PRO A 195 -12.30 -7.66 1.30
C PRO A 195 -12.60 -6.22 1.71
N ALA A 196 -13.88 -5.94 2.00
CA ALA A 196 -14.34 -4.58 2.32
C ALA A 196 -13.80 -4.05 3.66
N ASP A 197 -13.34 -4.92 4.54
CA ASP A 197 -12.75 -4.59 5.84
C ASP A 197 -11.29 -4.15 5.76
N ILE A 198 -10.60 -4.42 4.64
CA ILE A 198 -9.24 -3.92 4.41
C ILE A 198 -9.31 -2.47 3.95
N SER A 199 -8.72 -1.56 4.71
CA SER A 199 -8.56 -0.16 4.32
C SER A 199 -7.33 -0.03 3.40
N VAL A 200 -7.49 0.67 2.27
CA VAL A 200 -6.41 0.78 1.27
C VAL A 200 -6.01 2.24 1.09
N LEU A 201 -4.72 2.54 1.25
CA LEU A 201 -4.13 3.80 0.83
C LEU A 201 -3.32 3.57 -0.44
N ILE A 202 -3.75 4.20 -1.52
CA ILE A 202 -3.17 4.08 -2.86
C ILE A 202 -2.34 5.33 -3.14
N ILE A 203 -1.06 5.18 -3.37
CA ILE A 203 -0.19 6.26 -3.83
C ILE A 203 -0.06 6.11 -5.34
N GLU A 204 -0.59 7.05 -6.08
CA GLU A 204 -0.62 6.99 -7.54
C GLU A 204 -0.47 8.37 -8.17
N HIS A 205 -0.04 8.37 -9.43
CA HIS A 205 0.04 9.56 -10.28
C HIS A 205 -0.83 9.43 -11.55
N ASP A 206 -1.33 8.23 -11.85
CA ASP A 206 -2.33 7.99 -12.90
C ASP A 206 -3.72 8.41 -12.38
N MET A 207 -4.19 9.57 -12.86
CA MET A 207 -5.46 10.15 -12.41
C MET A 207 -6.66 9.31 -12.82
N ASP A 208 -6.61 8.63 -13.98
CA ASP A 208 -7.71 7.78 -14.43
C ASP A 208 -7.90 6.60 -13.47
N LEU A 209 -6.80 6.01 -13.03
CA LEU A 209 -6.80 4.94 -12.02
C LEU A 209 -7.31 5.46 -10.68
N VAL A 210 -6.81 6.61 -10.23
CA VAL A 210 -7.21 7.24 -8.97
C VAL A 210 -8.72 7.52 -8.93
N PHE A 211 -9.27 8.15 -9.98
CA PHE A 211 -10.70 8.47 -10.04
C PHE A 211 -11.61 7.25 -10.12
N ARG A 212 -11.12 6.14 -10.65
CA ARG A 212 -11.88 4.88 -10.70
C ARG A 212 -11.92 4.14 -9.37
N LEU A 213 -10.86 4.24 -8.56
CA LEU A 213 -10.67 3.40 -7.39
C LEU A 213 -10.94 4.10 -6.06
N ALA A 214 -10.62 5.39 -5.97
CA ALA A 214 -10.67 6.09 -4.70
C ALA A 214 -12.05 6.64 -4.40
N THR A 215 -12.48 6.47 -3.16
CA THR A 215 -13.66 7.17 -2.61
C THR A 215 -13.30 8.52 -2.01
N THR A 216 -12.04 8.68 -1.62
CA THR A 216 -11.47 9.92 -1.07
C THR A 216 -10.06 10.11 -1.63
N ILE A 217 -9.70 11.35 -1.92
CA ILE A 217 -8.39 11.72 -2.45
C ILE A 217 -7.80 12.81 -1.57
N THR A 218 -6.56 12.59 -1.10
CA THR A 218 -5.73 13.62 -0.45
C THR A 218 -4.67 14.10 -1.43
N VAL A 219 -4.59 15.41 -1.63
CA VAL A 219 -3.54 16.05 -2.45
C VAL A 219 -2.45 16.59 -1.55
N LEU A 220 -1.23 16.05 -1.69
CA LEU A 220 -0.05 16.48 -0.96
C LEU A 220 0.80 17.42 -1.82
N VAL A 221 1.23 18.55 -1.25
CA VAL A 221 2.10 19.53 -1.91
C VAL A 221 3.12 20.04 -0.91
N GLN A 222 4.40 19.96 -1.24
CA GLN A 222 5.51 20.44 -0.39
C GLN A 222 5.41 19.98 1.08
N GLY A 223 5.05 18.71 1.28
CA GLY A 223 4.95 18.10 2.59
C GLY A 223 3.71 18.51 3.40
N ARG A 224 2.68 19.10 2.78
CA ARG A 224 1.42 19.51 3.42
C ARG A 224 0.22 19.01 2.64
N ILE A 225 -0.87 18.75 3.33
CA ILE A 225 -2.15 18.49 2.67
C ILE A 225 -2.67 19.80 2.11
N LEU A 226 -2.87 19.88 0.80
CA LEU A 226 -3.48 20.98 0.11
C LEU A 226 -5.00 20.95 0.22
N ILE A 227 -5.57 19.77 -0.05
CA ILE A 227 -7.00 19.50 -0.03
C ILE A 227 -7.24 18.01 0.13
N GLU A 228 -8.38 17.65 0.73
CA GLU A 228 -8.91 16.29 0.80
C GLU A 228 -10.39 16.32 0.48
N GLY A 229 -10.87 15.32 -0.26
CA GLY A 229 -12.28 15.22 -0.62
C GLY A 229 -12.57 14.09 -1.61
N PRO A 230 -13.84 13.95 -2.01
CA PRO A 230 -14.23 12.99 -3.04
C PRO A 230 -13.66 13.36 -4.42
N PRO A 231 -13.54 12.39 -5.35
CA PRO A 231 -12.94 12.59 -6.66
C PRO A 231 -13.44 13.82 -7.41
N ASP A 232 -14.75 14.04 -7.45
CA ASP A 232 -15.37 15.17 -8.18
C ASP A 232 -14.94 16.53 -7.61
N ALA A 233 -14.82 16.64 -6.27
CA ALA A 233 -14.36 17.85 -5.62
C ALA A 233 -12.90 18.15 -5.96
N ILE A 234 -12.06 17.11 -6.00
CA ILE A 234 -10.64 17.23 -6.33
C ILE A 234 -10.44 17.61 -7.81
N ALA A 235 -11.19 16.99 -8.74
CA ALA A 235 -11.12 17.28 -10.16
C ALA A 235 -11.54 18.73 -10.49
N GLY A 236 -12.47 19.30 -9.71
CA GLY A 236 -12.98 20.67 -9.88
C GLY A 236 -12.12 21.74 -9.23
N ASP A 237 -11.21 21.41 -8.32
CA ASP A 237 -10.46 22.42 -7.53
C ASP A 237 -9.38 23.13 -8.37
N PRO A 238 -9.42 24.48 -8.46
CA PRO A 238 -8.45 25.25 -9.23
C PRO A 238 -7.00 25.10 -8.71
N ARG A 239 -6.82 24.94 -7.39
CA ARG A 239 -5.49 24.78 -6.77
C ARG A 239 -4.85 23.48 -7.20
N VAL A 240 -5.65 22.39 -7.32
CA VAL A 240 -5.17 21.09 -7.81
C VAL A 240 -4.73 21.21 -9.27
N ARG A 241 -5.54 21.89 -10.11
CA ARG A 241 -5.19 22.15 -11.51
C ARG A 241 -3.91 22.96 -11.65
N GLU A 242 -3.72 23.98 -10.85
CA GLU A 242 -2.52 24.83 -10.87
C GLU A 242 -1.26 24.02 -10.54
N VAL A 243 -1.31 23.16 -9.51
CA VAL A 243 -0.20 22.32 -9.09
C VAL A 243 0.21 21.31 -10.18
N TYR A 244 -0.74 20.74 -10.92
CA TYR A 244 -0.46 19.77 -11.98
C TYR A 244 -0.16 20.41 -13.34
N LEU A 245 -0.72 21.58 -13.67
CA LEU A 245 -0.49 22.29 -14.92
C LEU A 245 0.73 23.22 -14.85
N GLY A 246 1.05 23.75 -13.67
CA GLY A 246 2.23 24.58 -13.43
C GLY A 246 3.55 23.85 -13.70
N ASP A 247 3.60 22.55 -13.48
CA ASP A 247 4.77 21.70 -13.73
C ASP A 247 5.05 21.45 -15.24
N ARG A 248 4.09 21.74 -16.13
CA ARG A 248 4.26 21.62 -17.60
C ARG A 248 4.94 22.80 -18.27
N LYS A 249 5.31 23.86 -17.51
CA LYS A 249 5.93 25.10 -18.06
C LYS A 249 7.42 25.23 -17.74
N ARG A 250 8.12 24.12 -17.40
CA ARG A 250 9.58 24.14 -17.26
C ARG A 250 10.24 23.13 -18.17
#